data_8059be8e44150594a700e46368b1d383
#
_entry.id   8059be8e44150594a700e46368b1d383
#
_cell.length_a   1.000
_cell.length_b   1.000
_cell.length_c   1.000
_cell.angle_alpha   90.00
_cell.angle_beta   90.00
_cell.angle_gamma   90.00
#
_symmetry.space_group_name_H-M   'P 1'
#
loop_
_entity.id
_entity.type
_entity.pdbx_description
1 polymer ?
#
loop_
_entity_poly.entity_id
_entity_poly.type
_entity_poly.pdbx_seq_one_letter_code
_entity_poly.pdbx_strand_id
1 'polypeptide(L)'
;MAKYNTKVLGFGDNVVDLYEHSHMMYPGGNCVNLCAYSKMFGVERAAYMGYFGSDDIAEFVISVLNELEIETVKCKQLVGENGWSKCTLRDGDRIFGDYNEGGVRGKTPYILDRFDLDYMKEVDFVHTGNYCYTESQLKVMKEAGIKISFDFSDDSTEEYYKQIAPDATYAFCSFDGTDEEAEDHLKKITSMGPKLAMASRGAKGCILYDGQEFFAQK
;
A
#
# COMPACT_ATOMS: atom_id res chain seq x y z
N MET A 1 -15.27 6.96 -19.16
CA MET A 1 -14.08 6.45 -19.89
C MET A 1 -12.86 6.64 -19.00
N ALA A 2 -11.98 5.65 -18.95
CA ALA A 2 -10.74 5.77 -18.21
C ALA A 2 -9.90 6.93 -18.76
N LYS A 3 -9.28 7.70 -17.85
CA LYS A 3 -8.37 8.80 -18.20
C LYS A 3 -6.96 8.29 -18.49
N TYR A 4 -6.59 7.18 -17.86
CA TYR A 4 -5.28 6.54 -17.97
C TYR A 4 -5.45 5.05 -18.27
N ASN A 5 -4.68 4.54 -19.24
CA ASN A 5 -4.64 3.10 -19.60
C ASN A 5 -3.78 2.33 -18.60
N THR A 6 -3.88 2.65 -17.32
CA THR A 6 -3.11 2.03 -16.25
C THR A 6 -4.00 1.06 -15.49
N LYS A 7 -3.45 -0.11 -15.18
CA LYS A 7 -4.09 -1.16 -14.39
C LYS A 7 -3.28 -1.38 -13.13
N VAL A 8 -3.94 -1.34 -11.98
CA VAL A 8 -3.28 -1.45 -10.68
C VAL A 8 -3.92 -2.54 -9.83
N LEU A 9 -3.11 -3.17 -9.00
CA LEU A 9 -3.56 -4.13 -7.98
C LEU A 9 -2.96 -3.74 -6.63
N GLY A 10 -3.80 -3.50 -5.63
CA GLY A 10 -3.38 -3.42 -4.24
C GLY A 10 -3.36 -4.82 -3.63
N PHE A 11 -2.23 -5.25 -3.08
CA PHE A 11 -2.06 -6.57 -2.46
C PHE A 11 -1.66 -6.44 -1.00
N GLY A 12 -2.55 -6.79 -0.09
CA GLY A 12 -2.23 -6.79 1.34
C GLY A 12 -3.31 -6.20 2.23
N ASP A 13 -3.06 -5.02 2.77
CA ASP A 13 -3.84 -4.47 3.86
C ASP A 13 -5.19 -3.88 3.46
N ASN A 14 -6.15 -4.11 4.33
CA ASN A 14 -7.40 -3.38 4.45
C ASN A 14 -7.65 -3.20 5.95
N VAL A 15 -7.72 -2.00 6.41
CA VAL A 15 -8.00 -1.64 7.79
C VAL A 15 -9.10 -0.58 7.82
N VAL A 16 -9.69 -0.36 8.97
CA VAL A 16 -10.62 0.74 9.18
C VAL A 16 -10.05 1.69 10.23
N ASP A 17 -9.99 2.96 9.88
CA ASP A 17 -9.63 4.02 10.81
C ASP A 17 -10.86 4.41 11.63
N LEU A 18 -10.84 4.09 12.94
CA LEU A 18 -11.91 4.33 13.89
C LEU A 18 -11.70 5.67 14.61
N TYR A 19 -12.51 6.66 14.30
CA TYR A 19 -12.52 7.97 14.95
C TYR A 19 -13.52 7.96 16.10
N GLU A 20 -13.12 7.46 17.28
CA GLU A 20 -14.00 7.29 18.44
C GLU A 20 -14.69 8.60 18.87
N HIS A 21 -13.99 9.73 18.79
CA HIS A 21 -14.52 11.03 19.18
C HIS A 21 -15.69 11.55 18.32
N SER A 22 -15.81 11.09 17.09
CA SER A 22 -16.87 11.45 16.14
C SER A 22 -17.83 10.30 15.83
N HIS A 23 -17.58 9.10 16.37
CA HIS A 23 -18.30 7.86 16.03
C HIS A 23 -18.31 7.58 14.52
N MET A 24 -17.22 7.94 13.85
CA MET A 24 -17.03 7.72 12.41
C MET A 24 -15.97 6.67 12.17
N MET A 25 -16.11 5.94 11.07
CA MET A 25 -15.10 5.04 10.58
C MET A 25 -14.88 5.26 9.09
N TYR A 26 -13.64 5.09 8.65
CA TYR A 26 -13.26 5.24 7.25
C TYR A 26 -12.46 4.03 6.81
N PRO A 27 -12.69 3.53 5.58
CA PRO A 27 -11.83 2.48 5.03
C PRO A 27 -10.42 3.05 4.88
N GLY A 28 -9.44 2.26 5.28
CA GLY A 28 -8.03 2.60 5.27
C GLY A 28 -7.20 1.41 4.82
N GLY A 29 -5.91 1.50 5.06
CA GLY A 29 -4.91 0.58 4.53
C GLY A 29 -4.34 1.08 3.22
N ASN A 30 -3.04 0.90 3.08
CA ASN A 30 -2.28 1.41 1.95
C ASN A 30 -2.80 0.86 0.61
N CYS A 31 -3.02 -0.46 0.55
CA CYS A 31 -3.48 -1.13 -0.66
C CYS A 31 -4.90 -0.75 -1.07
N VAL A 32 -5.81 -0.61 -0.12
CA VAL A 32 -7.19 -0.16 -0.38
C VAL A 32 -7.18 1.29 -0.83
N ASN A 33 -6.41 2.16 -0.16
CA ASN A 33 -6.27 3.56 -0.53
C ASN A 33 -5.70 3.75 -1.93
N LEU A 34 -4.66 2.98 -2.30
CA LEU A 34 -4.15 3.01 -3.67
C LEU A 34 -5.26 2.70 -4.69
N CYS A 35 -6.02 1.62 -4.47
CA CYS A 35 -7.09 1.23 -5.39
C CYS A 35 -8.16 2.32 -5.50
N ALA A 36 -8.62 2.86 -4.35
CA ALA A 36 -9.64 3.90 -4.30
C ALA A 36 -9.21 5.18 -5.03
N TYR A 37 -8.05 5.72 -4.67
CA TYR A 37 -7.54 6.94 -5.32
C TYR A 37 -7.22 6.72 -6.80
N SER A 38 -6.65 5.57 -7.17
CA SER A 38 -6.40 5.25 -8.57
C SER A 38 -7.70 5.25 -9.38
N LYS A 39 -8.77 4.66 -8.85
CA LYS A 39 -10.09 4.67 -9.49
C LYS A 39 -10.64 6.09 -9.61
N MET A 40 -10.55 6.90 -8.55
CA MET A 40 -10.97 8.31 -8.56
C MET A 40 -10.20 9.15 -9.58
N PHE A 41 -8.92 8.88 -9.78
CA PHE A 41 -8.10 9.54 -10.80
C PHE A 41 -8.34 9.01 -12.21
N GLY A 42 -9.07 7.91 -12.37
CA GLY A 42 -9.54 7.40 -13.65
C GLY A 42 -8.59 6.43 -14.33
N VAL A 43 -7.97 5.52 -13.58
CA VAL A 43 -7.25 4.37 -14.16
C VAL A 43 -8.23 3.42 -14.87
N GLU A 44 -7.73 2.64 -15.82
CA GLU A 44 -8.52 1.67 -16.57
C GLU A 44 -9.07 0.58 -15.66
N ARG A 45 -8.22 0.03 -14.78
CA ARG A 45 -8.58 -1.05 -13.86
C ARG A 45 -7.93 -0.83 -12.50
N ALA A 46 -8.72 -0.93 -11.44
CA ALA A 46 -8.23 -1.03 -10.08
C ALA A 46 -8.76 -2.32 -9.46
N ALA A 47 -7.88 -3.15 -8.94
CA ALA A 47 -8.19 -4.40 -8.28
C ALA A 47 -7.55 -4.44 -6.89
N TYR A 48 -8.21 -5.12 -5.97
CA TYR A 48 -7.69 -5.38 -4.63
C TYR A 48 -7.62 -6.89 -4.38
N MET A 49 -6.56 -7.33 -3.74
CA MET A 49 -6.35 -8.70 -3.30
C MET A 49 -5.91 -8.72 -1.84
N GLY A 50 -6.69 -9.33 -0.97
CA GLY A 50 -6.42 -9.35 0.46
C GLY A 50 -7.34 -10.28 1.22
N TYR A 51 -7.19 -10.30 2.54
CA TYR A 51 -8.04 -11.05 3.44
C TYR A 51 -8.96 -10.11 4.20
N PHE A 52 -10.25 -10.36 4.12
CA PHE A 52 -11.28 -9.71 4.94
C PHE A 52 -11.59 -10.56 6.17
N GLY A 53 -11.96 -9.91 7.26
CA GLY A 53 -12.63 -10.54 8.39
C GLY A 53 -14.06 -10.92 8.06
N SER A 54 -14.81 -11.35 9.09
CA SER A 54 -16.21 -11.73 8.99
C SER A 54 -17.13 -10.91 9.91
N ASP A 55 -16.68 -9.72 10.28
CA ASP A 55 -17.35 -8.76 11.14
C ASP A 55 -17.94 -7.59 10.34
N ASP A 56 -18.67 -6.70 11.02
CA ASP A 56 -19.32 -5.53 10.41
C ASP A 56 -18.28 -4.57 9.79
N ILE A 57 -17.06 -4.54 10.32
CA ILE A 57 -15.96 -3.74 9.77
C ILE A 57 -15.54 -4.27 8.40
N ALA A 58 -15.44 -5.60 8.25
CA ALA A 58 -15.15 -6.23 6.96
C ALA A 58 -16.24 -5.92 5.92
N GLU A 59 -17.51 -6.08 6.30
CA GLU A 59 -18.65 -5.79 5.42
C GLU A 59 -18.66 -4.32 4.97
N PHE A 60 -18.30 -3.40 5.85
CA PHE A 60 -18.17 -1.99 5.52
C PHE A 60 -17.08 -1.76 4.44
N VAL A 61 -15.88 -2.33 4.61
CA VAL A 61 -14.81 -2.18 3.60
C VAL A 61 -15.22 -2.80 2.27
N ILE A 62 -15.83 -3.99 2.29
CA ILE A 62 -16.32 -4.67 1.09
C ILE A 62 -17.36 -3.81 0.37
N SER A 63 -18.29 -3.19 1.11
CA SER A 63 -19.33 -2.33 0.52
C SER A 63 -18.70 -1.12 -0.20
N VAL A 64 -17.72 -0.47 0.42
CA VAL A 64 -17.02 0.67 -0.20
C VAL A 64 -16.24 0.28 -1.45
N LEU A 65 -15.54 -0.87 -1.42
CA LEU A 65 -14.84 -1.37 -2.61
C LEU A 65 -15.80 -1.66 -3.76
N ASN A 66 -16.98 -2.22 -3.46
CA ASN A 66 -18.02 -2.47 -4.46
C ASN A 66 -18.61 -1.16 -5.01
N GLU A 67 -18.88 -0.17 -4.17
CA GLU A 67 -19.38 1.16 -4.60
C GLU A 67 -18.39 1.87 -5.52
N LEU A 68 -17.08 1.71 -5.27
CA LEU A 68 -16.02 2.26 -6.11
C LEU A 68 -15.73 1.39 -7.35
N GLU A 69 -16.44 0.29 -7.54
CA GLU A 69 -16.21 -0.67 -8.62
C GLU A 69 -14.76 -1.18 -8.66
N ILE A 70 -14.15 -1.42 -7.49
CA ILE A 70 -12.84 -2.03 -7.35
C ILE A 70 -13.02 -3.55 -7.39
N GLU A 71 -12.27 -4.20 -8.25
CA GLU A 71 -12.34 -5.65 -8.44
C GLU A 71 -11.75 -6.39 -7.23
N THR A 72 -12.48 -7.37 -6.67
CA THR A 72 -12.10 -8.11 -5.46
C THR A 72 -12.11 -9.64 -5.65
N VAL A 73 -12.06 -10.12 -6.89
CA VAL A 73 -12.24 -11.55 -7.23
C VAL A 73 -11.20 -12.49 -6.63
N LYS A 74 -10.06 -11.96 -6.19
CA LYS A 74 -8.96 -12.71 -5.53
C LYS A 74 -8.93 -12.53 -4.01
N CYS A 75 -9.89 -11.81 -3.44
CA CYS A 75 -10.02 -11.67 -2.00
C CYS A 75 -10.54 -12.95 -1.35
N LYS A 76 -10.19 -13.15 -0.08
CA LYS A 76 -10.74 -14.22 0.77
C LYS A 76 -11.35 -13.61 2.01
N GLN A 77 -12.49 -14.11 2.42
CA GLN A 77 -13.12 -13.77 3.69
C GLN A 77 -12.81 -14.88 4.70
N LEU A 78 -12.19 -14.52 5.82
CA LEU A 78 -11.78 -15.43 6.87
C LEU A 78 -12.59 -15.19 8.13
N VAL A 79 -12.86 -16.24 8.90
CA VAL A 79 -13.57 -16.11 10.18
C VAL A 79 -12.70 -15.37 11.20
N GLY A 80 -13.17 -14.22 11.69
CA GLY A 80 -12.50 -13.39 12.68
C GLY A 80 -12.61 -11.90 12.37
N GLU A 81 -11.96 -11.08 13.19
CA GLU A 81 -12.00 -9.63 13.06
C GLU A 81 -11.22 -9.13 11.84
N ASN A 82 -11.76 -8.12 11.18
CA ASN A 82 -11.02 -7.34 10.19
C ASN A 82 -9.97 -6.45 10.87
N GLY A 83 -9.03 -5.94 10.10
CA GLY A 83 -8.06 -4.95 10.58
C GLY A 83 -8.73 -3.63 10.95
N TRP A 84 -8.35 -3.04 12.08
CA TRP A 84 -8.76 -1.70 12.48
C TRP A 84 -7.64 -0.99 13.26
N SER A 85 -7.69 0.35 13.21
CA SER A 85 -6.83 1.22 13.99
C SER A 85 -7.65 2.38 14.55
N LYS A 86 -7.45 2.73 15.81
CA LYS A 86 -8.03 3.93 16.42
C LYS A 86 -7.27 5.15 15.93
N CYS A 87 -8.01 6.18 15.58
CA CYS A 87 -7.47 7.42 15.05
C CYS A 87 -8.04 8.63 15.79
N THR A 88 -7.18 9.56 16.14
CA THR A 88 -7.56 10.86 16.68
C THR A 88 -6.96 11.97 15.83
N LEU A 89 -7.60 13.15 15.82
CA LEU A 89 -7.05 14.33 15.18
C LEU A 89 -6.47 15.24 16.25
N ARG A 90 -5.22 15.67 16.07
CA ARG A 90 -4.56 16.66 16.88
C ARG A 90 -3.89 17.70 15.97
N ASP A 91 -4.31 18.95 16.09
CA ASP A 91 -3.81 20.05 15.27
C ASP A 91 -3.89 19.83 13.74
N GLY A 92 -4.86 18.99 13.30
CA GLY A 92 -5.06 18.61 11.90
C GLY A 92 -4.31 17.36 11.47
N ASP A 93 -3.42 16.84 12.29
CA ASP A 93 -2.69 15.59 12.02
C ASP A 93 -3.41 14.37 12.62
N ARG A 94 -3.31 13.24 11.93
CA ARG A 94 -3.80 11.95 12.42
C ARG A 94 -2.79 11.33 13.38
N ILE A 95 -3.29 10.99 14.58
CA ILE A 95 -2.53 10.23 15.56
C ILE A 95 -3.17 8.86 15.67
N PHE A 96 -2.40 7.83 15.33
CA PHE A 96 -2.82 6.45 15.48
C PHE A 96 -2.62 5.99 16.92
N GLY A 97 -3.63 5.31 17.47
CA GLY A 97 -3.64 4.73 18.81
C GLY A 97 -3.62 3.20 18.79
N ASP A 98 -4.51 2.58 19.56
CA ASP A 98 -4.65 1.13 19.58
C ASP A 98 -5.03 0.58 18.21
N TYR A 99 -4.57 -0.63 17.89
CA TYR A 99 -4.89 -1.36 16.68
C TYR A 99 -4.85 -2.87 16.92
N ASN A 100 -5.48 -3.66 16.07
CA ASN A 100 -5.56 -5.12 16.22
C ASN A 100 -4.59 -5.90 15.31
N GLU A 101 -3.44 -5.32 14.98
CA GLU A 101 -2.39 -5.96 14.16
C GLU A 101 -2.91 -6.50 12.82
N GLY A 102 -3.89 -5.81 12.22
CA GLY A 102 -4.48 -6.20 10.95
C GLY A 102 -5.51 -7.32 11.01
N GLY A 103 -5.96 -7.71 12.21
CA GLY A 103 -6.99 -8.72 12.40
C GLY A 103 -6.61 -10.09 11.84
N VAL A 104 -7.53 -10.71 11.07
CA VAL A 104 -7.29 -12.03 10.45
C VAL A 104 -6.08 -12.02 9.52
N ARG A 105 -5.81 -10.91 8.83
CA ARG A 105 -4.68 -10.75 7.91
C ARG A 105 -3.33 -10.83 8.64
N GLY A 106 -3.19 -10.16 9.77
CA GLY A 106 -1.97 -10.21 10.58
C GLY A 106 -1.65 -11.60 11.14
N LYS A 107 -2.66 -12.47 11.20
CA LYS A 107 -2.55 -13.83 11.74
C LYS A 107 -2.45 -14.92 10.68
N THR A 108 -2.71 -14.58 9.41
CA THR A 108 -2.80 -15.55 8.31
C THR A 108 -1.81 -15.16 7.21
N PRO A 109 -0.73 -15.93 7.00
CA PRO A 109 0.25 -15.63 5.97
C PRO A 109 -0.35 -15.77 4.58
N TYR A 110 0.07 -14.89 3.65
CA TYR A 110 -0.20 -15.07 2.23
C TYR A 110 0.69 -16.18 1.66
N ILE A 111 0.08 -17.02 0.83
CA ILE A 111 0.78 -18.01 0.01
C ILE A 111 0.21 -17.86 -1.39
N LEU A 112 0.99 -17.28 -2.30
CA LEU A 112 0.60 -17.08 -3.70
C LEU A 112 0.75 -18.38 -4.46
N ASP A 113 -0.29 -18.75 -5.20
CA ASP A 113 -0.25 -19.85 -6.14
C ASP A 113 -0.04 -19.35 -7.59
N ARG A 114 0.02 -20.29 -8.54
CA ARG A 114 0.20 -19.96 -9.95
C ARG A 114 -0.91 -19.06 -10.49
N PHE A 115 -2.15 -19.31 -10.09
CA PHE A 115 -3.30 -18.54 -10.59
C PHE A 115 -3.33 -17.12 -10.02
N ASP A 116 -2.79 -16.92 -8.83
CA ASP A 116 -2.61 -15.59 -8.23
C ASP A 116 -1.54 -14.82 -9.00
N LEU A 117 -0.41 -15.45 -9.30
CA LEU A 117 0.67 -14.82 -10.08
C LEU A 117 0.22 -14.51 -11.52
N ASP A 118 -0.54 -15.40 -12.16
CA ASP A 118 -1.06 -15.15 -13.51
C ASP A 118 -2.06 -13.95 -13.49
N TYR A 119 -2.90 -13.84 -12.48
CA TYR A 119 -3.78 -12.69 -12.28
C TYR A 119 -2.99 -11.39 -12.05
N MET A 120 -1.94 -11.42 -11.21
CA MET A 120 -1.07 -10.26 -10.96
C MET A 120 -0.34 -9.77 -12.21
N LYS A 121 -0.08 -10.62 -13.19
CA LYS A 121 0.53 -10.23 -14.48
C LYS A 121 -0.41 -9.45 -15.40
N GLU A 122 -1.70 -9.44 -15.13
CA GLU A 122 -2.69 -8.70 -15.93
C GLU A 122 -2.69 -7.20 -15.64
N VAL A 123 -1.97 -6.75 -14.60
CA VAL A 123 -1.85 -5.35 -14.21
C VAL A 123 -0.45 -4.79 -14.49
N ASP A 124 -0.34 -3.46 -14.56
CA ASP A 124 0.94 -2.80 -14.83
C ASP A 124 1.90 -2.88 -13.64
N PHE A 125 1.37 -2.87 -12.42
CA PHE A 125 2.11 -3.11 -11.19
C PHE A 125 1.19 -3.55 -10.05
N VAL A 126 1.79 -4.25 -9.09
CA VAL A 126 1.17 -4.62 -7.81
C VAL A 126 1.74 -3.75 -6.72
N HIS A 127 0.88 -3.12 -5.93
CA HIS A 127 1.28 -2.30 -4.79
C HIS A 127 1.07 -3.03 -3.48
N THR A 128 2.05 -2.93 -2.60
CA THR A 128 2.04 -3.48 -1.24
C THR A 128 2.93 -2.61 -0.33
N GLY A 129 3.09 -2.94 0.92
CA GLY A 129 3.89 -2.15 1.86
C GLY A 129 4.22 -2.89 3.15
N ASN A 130 4.94 -2.20 4.05
CA ASN A 130 5.46 -2.77 5.30
C ASN A 130 4.38 -3.25 6.29
N TYR A 131 3.16 -2.72 6.23
CA TYR A 131 2.05 -3.19 7.07
C TYR A 131 1.14 -4.21 6.36
N CYS A 132 1.56 -4.72 5.21
CA CYS A 132 0.77 -5.64 4.40
C CYS A 132 1.00 -7.11 4.74
N TYR A 133 2.07 -7.46 5.47
CA TYR A 133 2.50 -8.82 5.79
C TYR A 133 2.71 -9.70 4.53
N THR A 134 3.23 -9.09 3.47
CA THR A 134 3.42 -9.71 2.14
C THR A 134 4.88 -9.95 1.80
N GLU A 135 5.80 -9.59 2.67
CA GLU A 135 7.25 -9.58 2.44
C GLU A 135 7.77 -10.94 1.94
N SER A 136 7.24 -12.02 2.50
CA SER A 136 7.61 -13.39 2.11
C SER A 136 7.25 -13.73 0.66
N GLN A 137 6.36 -12.94 0.03
CA GLN A 137 5.87 -13.17 -1.33
C GLN A 137 6.56 -12.30 -2.38
N LEU A 138 7.32 -11.28 -1.99
CA LEU A 138 7.92 -10.31 -2.92
C LEU A 138 8.89 -10.99 -3.89
N LYS A 139 9.73 -11.88 -3.40
CA LYS A 139 10.68 -12.62 -4.24
C LYS A 139 9.97 -13.47 -5.29
N VAL A 140 8.90 -14.18 -4.89
CA VAL A 140 8.10 -15.01 -5.81
C VAL A 140 7.44 -14.15 -6.89
N MET A 141 6.89 -12.99 -6.51
CA MET A 141 6.30 -12.03 -7.45
C MET A 141 7.35 -11.48 -8.42
N LYS A 142 8.52 -11.08 -7.93
CA LYS A 142 9.63 -10.60 -8.76
C LYS A 142 10.10 -11.66 -9.75
N GLU A 143 10.33 -12.90 -9.30
CA GLU A 143 10.74 -14.02 -10.14
C GLU A 143 9.69 -14.36 -11.22
N ALA A 144 8.42 -14.10 -10.95
CA ALA A 144 7.32 -14.17 -11.92
C ALA A 144 7.28 -13.01 -12.91
N GLY A 145 8.13 -11.98 -12.76
CA GLY A 145 8.20 -10.80 -13.62
C GLY A 145 7.20 -9.71 -13.29
N ILE A 146 6.57 -9.75 -12.10
CA ILE A 146 5.61 -8.76 -11.64
C ILE A 146 6.38 -7.51 -11.17
N LYS A 147 5.93 -6.33 -11.61
CA LYS A 147 6.46 -5.06 -11.09
C LYS A 147 5.82 -4.78 -9.74
N ILE A 148 6.65 -4.55 -8.74
CA ILE A 148 6.22 -4.32 -7.36
C ILE A 148 6.46 -2.87 -6.98
N SER A 149 5.40 -2.20 -6.56
CA SER A 149 5.42 -0.92 -5.88
C SER A 149 5.35 -1.18 -4.38
N PHE A 150 6.36 -0.77 -3.63
CA PHE A 150 6.44 -1.02 -2.19
C PHE A 150 6.49 0.28 -1.39
N ASP A 151 5.59 0.41 -0.41
CA ASP A 151 5.59 1.52 0.53
C ASP A 151 6.31 1.13 1.83
N PHE A 152 7.40 1.81 2.10
CA PHE A 152 8.22 1.64 3.29
C PHE A 152 7.74 2.46 4.49
N SER A 153 6.70 3.31 4.32
CA SER A 153 6.19 4.21 5.36
C SER A 153 7.28 5.20 5.89
N ASP A 154 7.23 5.57 7.16
CA ASP A 154 8.09 6.56 7.80
C ASP A 154 9.09 5.97 8.81
N ASP A 155 8.92 4.71 9.21
CA ASP A 155 9.64 4.07 10.29
C ASP A 155 10.53 2.88 9.86
N SER A 156 10.72 2.68 8.55
CA SER A 156 11.53 1.58 8.04
C SER A 156 13.01 1.74 8.35
N THR A 157 13.60 0.71 8.94
CA THR A 157 15.04 0.69 9.25
C THR A 157 15.90 0.44 8.02
N GLU A 158 17.18 0.75 8.10
CA GLU A 158 18.12 0.48 7.01
C GLU A 158 18.22 -1.01 6.68
N GLU A 159 18.15 -1.87 7.69
CA GLU A 159 18.15 -3.32 7.53
C GLU A 159 16.90 -3.78 6.77
N TYR A 160 15.73 -3.20 7.07
CA TYR A 160 14.49 -3.50 6.37
C TYR A 160 14.57 -3.08 4.89
N TYR A 161 15.11 -1.88 4.60
CA TYR A 161 15.36 -1.47 3.21
C TYR A 161 16.27 -2.45 2.48
N LYS A 162 17.38 -2.88 3.09
CA LYS A 162 18.31 -3.86 2.48
C LYS A 162 17.65 -5.21 2.20
N GLN A 163 16.70 -5.61 3.04
CA GLN A 163 15.98 -6.87 2.87
C GLN A 163 14.94 -6.79 1.75
N ILE A 164 14.19 -5.69 1.66
CA ILE A 164 12.98 -5.59 0.84
C ILE A 164 13.24 -4.90 -0.49
N ALA A 165 14.02 -3.80 -0.50
CA ALA A 165 14.23 -3.00 -1.71
C ALA A 165 14.77 -3.78 -2.91
N PRO A 166 15.63 -4.80 -2.76
CA PRO A 166 16.05 -5.61 -3.90
C PRO A 166 14.93 -6.24 -4.69
N ASP A 167 13.77 -6.51 -4.08
CA ASP A 167 12.63 -7.14 -4.73
C ASP A 167 11.58 -6.12 -5.22
N ALA A 168 11.66 -4.87 -4.80
CA ALA A 168 10.78 -3.79 -5.25
C ALA A 168 11.24 -3.20 -6.60
N THR A 169 10.26 -2.84 -7.44
CA THR A 169 10.51 -2.09 -8.70
C THR A 169 10.44 -0.59 -8.44
N TYR A 170 9.49 -0.17 -7.61
CA TYR A 170 9.24 1.21 -7.22
C TYR A 170 9.15 1.28 -5.69
N ALA A 171 9.82 2.24 -5.08
CA ALA A 171 9.84 2.44 -3.64
C ALA A 171 9.17 3.76 -3.26
N PHE A 172 8.35 3.71 -2.23
CA PHE A 172 7.71 4.88 -1.64
C PHE A 172 8.05 4.93 -0.16
N CYS A 173 8.26 6.13 0.37
CA CYS A 173 8.45 6.36 1.81
C CYS A 173 7.92 7.72 2.22
N SER A 174 7.72 7.92 3.50
CA SER A 174 7.58 9.25 4.10
C SER A 174 8.92 9.69 4.65
N PHE A 175 9.28 10.95 4.47
CA PHE A 175 10.57 11.47 4.90
C PHE A 175 10.43 12.88 5.46
N ASP A 176 10.84 13.06 6.71
CA ASP A 176 10.90 14.38 7.35
C ASP A 176 12.37 14.80 7.52
N GLY A 177 12.77 15.82 6.78
CA GLY A 177 14.14 16.33 6.75
C GLY A 177 14.29 17.45 5.74
N THR A 178 15.54 17.81 5.43
CA THR A 178 15.88 18.77 4.37
C THR A 178 15.70 18.15 2.98
N ASP A 179 15.72 18.96 1.94
CA ASP A 179 15.66 18.48 0.55
C ASP A 179 16.88 17.62 0.22
N GLU A 180 18.06 18.04 0.66
CA GLU A 180 19.33 17.35 0.45
C GLU A 180 19.36 15.97 1.13
N GLU A 181 18.89 15.88 2.37
CA GLU A 181 18.76 14.60 3.09
C GLU A 181 17.78 13.66 2.41
N ALA A 182 16.66 14.19 1.90
CA ALA A 182 15.68 13.40 1.15
C ALA A 182 16.27 12.86 -0.17
N GLU A 183 17.01 13.70 -0.91
CA GLU A 183 17.68 13.28 -2.14
C GLU A 183 18.71 12.17 -1.90
N ASP A 184 19.51 12.30 -0.85
CA ASP A 184 20.50 11.27 -0.50
C ASP A 184 19.86 9.98 -0.04
N HIS A 185 18.73 10.07 0.69
CA HIS A 185 17.93 8.90 1.07
C HIS A 185 17.38 8.16 -0.16
N LEU A 186 16.83 8.88 -1.14
CA LEU A 186 16.30 8.30 -2.37
C LEU A 186 17.38 7.66 -3.25
N LYS A 187 18.56 8.28 -3.37
CA LYS A 187 19.73 7.68 -4.04
C LYS A 187 20.12 6.36 -3.37
N LYS A 188 20.13 6.34 -2.03
CA LYS A 188 20.45 5.13 -1.27
C LYS A 188 19.43 4.01 -1.54
N ILE A 189 18.12 4.31 -1.52
CA ILE A 189 17.07 3.33 -1.82
C ILE A 189 17.23 2.77 -3.24
N THR A 190 17.38 3.63 -4.24
CA THR A 190 17.50 3.17 -5.64
C THR A 190 18.78 2.35 -5.86
N SER A 191 19.87 2.63 -5.14
CA SER A 191 21.08 1.81 -5.19
C SER A 191 20.89 0.36 -4.71
N MET A 192 19.81 0.08 -3.96
CA MET A 192 19.47 -1.25 -3.44
C MET A 192 18.61 -2.08 -4.40
N GLY A 193 18.05 -1.48 -5.49
CA GLY A 193 17.28 -2.25 -6.48
C GLY A 193 16.15 -1.51 -7.18
N PRO A 194 15.36 -0.67 -6.51
CA PRO A 194 14.25 0.04 -7.14
C PRO A 194 14.72 0.93 -8.29
N LYS A 195 13.94 0.96 -9.37
CA LYS A 195 14.20 1.83 -10.52
C LYS A 195 13.80 3.28 -10.25
N LEU A 196 12.93 3.47 -9.28
CA LEU A 196 12.37 4.75 -8.90
C LEU A 196 12.10 4.72 -7.40
N ALA A 197 12.41 5.83 -6.72
CA ALA A 197 12.05 6.03 -5.33
C ALA A 197 11.39 7.40 -5.15
N MET A 198 10.35 7.49 -4.32
CA MET A 198 9.64 8.73 -4.00
C MET A 198 9.51 8.88 -2.50
N ALA A 199 9.78 10.09 -2.00
CA ALA A 199 9.54 10.49 -0.62
C ALA A 199 8.38 11.49 -0.55
N SER A 200 7.33 11.16 0.19
CA SER A 200 6.31 12.12 0.61
C SER A 200 6.82 12.92 1.81
N ARG A 201 6.52 14.24 1.87
CA ARG A 201 7.11 15.17 2.84
C ARG A 201 6.07 16.12 3.45
N GLY A 202 4.84 15.61 3.61
CA GLY A 202 3.73 16.37 4.16
C GLY A 202 3.49 17.68 3.40
N ALA A 203 3.45 18.80 4.10
CA ALA A 203 3.23 20.12 3.50
C ALA A 203 4.35 20.58 2.54
N LYS A 204 5.52 19.94 2.55
CA LYS A 204 6.62 20.20 1.62
C LYS A 204 6.42 19.54 0.25
N GLY A 205 5.38 18.70 0.09
CA GLY A 205 5.07 17.98 -1.14
C GLY A 205 5.81 16.65 -1.24
N CYS A 206 6.41 16.36 -2.40
CA CYS A 206 7.16 15.12 -2.60
C CYS A 206 8.39 15.33 -3.49
N ILE A 207 9.36 14.44 -3.35
CA ILE A 207 10.54 14.32 -4.20
C ILE A 207 10.57 12.89 -4.75
N LEU A 208 10.80 12.78 -6.06
CA LEU A 208 10.97 11.52 -6.78
C LEU A 208 12.35 11.48 -7.40
N TYR A 209 13.00 10.33 -7.37
CA TYR A 209 14.26 10.04 -8.04
C TYR A 209 14.10 8.82 -8.96
N ASP A 210 14.41 8.96 -10.24
CA ASP A 210 14.28 7.90 -11.25
C ASP A 210 15.57 7.11 -11.51
N GLY A 211 16.58 7.33 -10.66
CA GLY A 211 17.92 6.77 -10.81
C GLY A 211 18.89 7.69 -11.58
N GLN A 212 18.41 8.80 -12.15
CA GLN A 212 19.20 9.78 -12.91
C GLN A 212 18.91 11.22 -12.46
N GLU A 213 17.64 11.60 -12.40
CA GLU A 213 17.19 12.96 -12.13
C GLU A 213 16.17 12.99 -10.98
N PHE A 214 16.10 14.15 -10.32
CA PHE A 214 15.10 14.43 -9.29
C PHE A 214 13.95 15.26 -9.84
N PHE A 215 12.75 14.92 -9.39
CA PHE A 215 11.53 15.65 -9.69
C PHE A 215 10.85 16.01 -8.36
N ALA A 216 10.57 17.30 -8.16
CA ALA A 216 9.87 17.76 -6.96
C ALA A 216 8.53 18.38 -7.32
N GLN A 217 7.53 18.09 -6.47
CA GLN A 217 6.19 18.69 -6.58
C GLN A 217 5.78 19.19 -5.18
N LYS A 218 5.36 20.44 -5.10
CA LYS A 218 4.80 21.10 -3.92
C LYS A 218 3.28 21.06 -3.93
#